data_8000a7327d5d6e5ee51c44f656613399
#
_entry.id   8000a7327d5d6e5ee51c44f656613399
#
_cell.length_a   1.000
_cell.length_b   1.000
_cell.length_c   1.000
_cell.angle_alpha   90.00
_cell.angle_beta   90.00
_cell.angle_gamma   90.00
#
_symmetry.space_group_name_H-M   'P 1'
#
loop_
_entity.id
_entity.type
_entity.pdbx_description
1 polymer ?
#
loop_
_entity_poly.entity_id
_entity_poly.type
_entity_poly.pdbx_seq_one_letter_code
_entity_poly.pdbx_strand_id
1 'polypeptide(L)'
;NPSWSTSKNVEEALVNLTDFSPSQRKKRIAELMEQTGLSQSLLDTPVRRLSGGEQRRLALLRSLSISPEFLILDEVTAGLDLISTEAVLQLLEKYEQEHDCAYLVITHDLQIASRLCEVIYEIEHGKITKKAVR
;
A
#
# COMPACT_ATOMS: atom_id res chain seq x y z
N ASN A 1 -11.17 3.72 -10.47
CA ASN A 1 -11.53 4.09 -11.85
C ASN A 1 -10.37 4.83 -12.51
N PRO A 2 -9.78 4.32 -13.63
CA PRO A 2 -8.59 4.90 -14.27
C PRO A 2 -8.79 6.32 -14.81
N SER A 3 -10.02 6.72 -15.07
CA SER A 3 -10.35 8.06 -15.59
C SER A 3 -10.46 9.13 -14.51
N TRP A 4 -10.56 8.73 -13.25
CA TRP A 4 -10.62 9.68 -12.14
C TRP A 4 -9.23 10.25 -11.83
N SER A 5 -9.20 11.43 -11.24
CA SER A 5 -7.97 11.98 -10.70
C SER A 5 -7.44 11.13 -9.54
N THR A 6 -6.17 11.27 -9.25
CA THR A 6 -5.50 10.62 -8.12
C THR A 6 -6.23 10.92 -6.81
N SER A 7 -6.53 12.19 -6.53
CA SER A 7 -7.26 12.60 -5.33
C SER A 7 -8.64 11.97 -5.23
N LYS A 8 -9.42 11.98 -6.31
CA LYS A 8 -10.76 11.40 -6.32
C LYS A 8 -10.75 9.88 -6.11
N ASN A 9 -9.71 9.19 -6.59
CA ASN A 9 -9.57 7.75 -6.41
C ASN A 9 -9.38 7.36 -4.93
N VAL A 10 -8.64 8.16 -4.17
CA VAL A 10 -8.45 7.96 -2.73
C VAL A 10 -9.66 8.44 -1.95
N GLU A 11 -10.18 9.62 -2.30
CA GLU A 11 -11.33 10.22 -1.62
C GLU A 11 -12.56 9.31 -1.64
N GLU A 12 -12.75 8.55 -2.71
CA GLU A 12 -13.86 7.59 -2.81
C GLU A 12 -13.83 6.55 -1.68
N ALA A 13 -12.67 6.01 -1.32
CA ALA A 13 -12.55 5.09 -0.20
C ALA A 13 -12.86 5.80 1.13
N LEU A 14 -12.34 6.99 1.34
CA LEU A 14 -12.58 7.78 2.54
C LEU A 14 -14.05 8.17 2.72
N VAL A 15 -14.74 8.53 1.63
CA VAL A 15 -16.18 8.88 1.67
C VAL A 15 -17.04 7.69 2.07
N ASN A 16 -16.72 6.50 1.54
CA ASN A 16 -17.57 5.33 1.72
C ASN A 16 -17.26 4.54 2.99
N LEU A 17 -16.03 4.66 3.53
CA LEU A 17 -15.54 3.77 4.59
C LEU A 17 -15.10 4.52 5.86
N THR A 18 -15.26 5.84 5.92
CA THR A 18 -14.93 6.66 7.11
C THR A 18 -15.95 7.77 7.33
N ASP A 19 -15.99 8.30 8.55
CA ASP A 19 -16.82 9.47 8.91
C ASP A 19 -16.06 10.80 8.74
N PHE A 20 -14.96 10.82 7.99
CA PHE A 20 -14.14 12.02 7.82
C PHE A 20 -14.89 13.14 7.10
N SER A 21 -14.83 14.32 7.65
CA SER A 21 -15.28 15.56 6.99
C SER A 21 -14.44 15.84 5.72
N PRO A 22 -14.93 16.66 4.78
CA PRO A 22 -14.17 17.00 3.56
C PRO A 22 -12.77 17.56 3.85
N SER A 23 -12.61 18.35 4.91
CA SER A 23 -11.31 18.89 5.32
C SER A 23 -10.36 17.83 5.85
N GLN A 24 -10.88 16.87 6.65
CA GLN A 24 -10.10 15.75 7.16
C GLN A 24 -9.65 14.81 6.02
N ARG A 25 -10.53 14.53 5.05
CA ARG A 25 -10.18 13.72 3.88
C ARG A 25 -9.04 14.37 3.08
N LYS A 26 -9.14 15.66 2.79
CA LYS A 26 -8.10 16.40 2.07
C LYS A 26 -6.76 16.37 2.81
N LYS A 27 -6.76 16.58 4.12
CA LYS A 27 -5.56 16.50 4.96
C LYS A 27 -4.96 15.09 4.92
N ARG A 28 -5.78 14.05 5.11
CA ARG A 28 -5.34 12.64 5.08
C ARG A 28 -4.72 12.25 3.75
N ILE A 29 -5.31 12.67 2.63
CA ILE A 29 -4.75 12.42 1.29
C ILE A 29 -3.37 13.08 1.14
N ALA A 30 -3.24 14.34 1.56
CA ALA A 30 -1.98 15.07 1.46
C ALA A 30 -0.85 14.41 2.28
N GLU A 31 -1.13 14.01 3.52
CA GLU A 31 -0.19 13.31 4.40
C GLU A 31 0.26 11.98 3.80
N LEU A 32 -0.68 11.19 3.28
CA LEU A 32 -0.38 9.89 2.70
C LEU A 32 0.37 10.02 1.37
N MET A 33 0.11 11.02 0.56
CA MET A 33 0.91 11.27 -0.65
C MET A 33 2.37 11.53 -0.31
N GLU A 34 2.64 12.33 0.72
CA GLU A 34 4.00 12.56 1.21
C GLU A 34 4.65 11.26 1.70
N GLN A 35 3.95 10.49 2.54
CA GLN A 35 4.45 9.22 3.08
C GLN A 35 4.72 8.18 1.99
N THR A 36 3.92 8.13 0.94
CA THR A 36 4.09 7.20 -0.19
C THR A 36 5.06 7.70 -1.26
N GLY A 37 5.65 8.89 -1.08
CA GLY A 37 6.54 9.50 -2.06
C GLY A 37 5.84 9.88 -3.38
N LEU A 38 4.51 10.10 -3.34
CA LEU A 38 3.76 10.62 -4.47
C LEU A 38 3.74 12.15 -4.42
N SER A 39 4.11 12.78 -5.53
CA SER A 39 4.09 14.24 -5.63
C SER A 39 2.67 14.80 -5.50
N GLN A 40 2.50 15.85 -4.71
CA GLN A 40 1.23 16.60 -4.59
C GLN A 40 0.75 17.15 -5.95
N SER A 41 1.66 17.37 -6.90
CA SER A 41 1.33 17.80 -8.27
C SER A 41 0.51 16.77 -9.05
N LEU A 42 0.48 15.52 -8.60
CA LEU A 42 -0.28 14.45 -9.23
C LEU A 42 -1.75 14.37 -8.77
N LEU A 43 -2.18 15.17 -7.80
CA LEU A 43 -3.53 15.12 -7.23
C LEU A 43 -4.64 15.19 -8.29
N ASP A 44 -4.48 16.06 -9.29
CA ASP A 44 -5.46 16.25 -10.36
C ASP A 44 -5.16 15.39 -11.61
N THR A 45 -4.07 14.60 -11.58
CA THR A 45 -3.68 13.75 -12.70
C THR A 45 -4.59 12.51 -12.75
N PRO A 46 -5.18 12.19 -13.92
CA PRO A 46 -5.92 10.94 -14.10
C PRO A 46 -5.03 9.72 -13.85
N VAL A 47 -5.53 8.73 -13.09
CA VAL A 47 -4.76 7.54 -12.70
C VAL A 47 -4.13 6.82 -13.90
N ARG A 48 -4.80 6.78 -15.06
CA ARG A 48 -4.26 6.19 -16.29
C ARG A 48 -2.99 6.85 -16.84
N ARG A 49 -2.65 8.07 -16.38
CA ARG A 49 -1.44 8.81 -16.78
C ARG A 49 -0.27 8.62 -15.83
N LEU A 50 -0.51 7.99 -14.70
CA LEU A 50 0.55 7.64 -13.75
C LEU A 50 1.40 6.51 -14.29
N SER A 51 2.69 6.51 -13.96
CA SER A 51 3.57 5.37 -14.18
C SER A 51 3.09 4.14 -13.40
N GLY A 52 3.53 2.94 -13.76
CA GLY A 52 3.17 1.71 -13.06
C GLY A 52 3.52 1.75 -11.57
N GLY A 53 4.69 2.32 -11.23
CA GLY A 53 5.11 2.49 -9.83
C GLY A 53 4.23 3.49 -9.07
N GLU A 54 3.86 4.62 -9.69
CA GLU A 54 2.94 5.59 -9.09
C GLU A 54 1.54 4.99 -8.89
N GLN A 55 1.03 4.20 -9.84
CA GLN A 55 -0.25 3.51 -9.71
C GLN A 55 -0.26 2.53 -8.53
N ARG A 56 0.84 1.78 -8.32
CA ARG A 56 0.98 0.87 -7.18
C ARG A 56 1.04 1.61 -5.86
N ARG A 57 1.84 2.67 -5.78
CA ARG A 57 1.87 3.51 -4.57
C ARG A 57 0.53 4.17 -4.30
N LEU A 58 -0.20 4.59 -5.33
CA LEU A 58 -1.57 5.09 -5.19
C LEU A 58 -2.54 4.02 -4.66
N ALA A 59 -2.45 2.78 -5.15
CA ALA A 59 -3.27 1.68 -4.66
C ALA A 59 -3.00 1.40 -3.17
N LEU A 60 -1.73 1.39 -2.77
CA LEU A 60 -1.32 1.24 -1.38
C LEU A 60 -1.83 2.42 -0.53
N LEU A 61 -1.61 3.66 -0.98
CA LEU A 61 -2.12 4.87 -0.33
C LEU A 61 -3.62 4.79 -0.09
N ARG A 62 -4.39 4.37 -1.10
CA ARG A 62 -5.83 4.20 -0.99
C ARG A 62 -6.20 3.18 0.09
N SER A 63 -5.50 2.06 0.16
CA SER A 63 -5.74 1.03 1.19
C SER A 63 -5.40 1.52 2.59
N LEU A 64 -4.30 2.26 2.75
CA LEU A 64 -3.87 2.82 4.03
C LEU A 64 -4.71 4.02 4.49
N SER A 65 -5.43 4.67 3.57
CA SER A 65 -6.20 5.89 3.87
C SER A 65 -7.31 5.67 4.90
N ILE A 66 -7.89 4.49 4.92
CA ILE A 66 -8.98 4.10 5.82
C ILE A 66 -8.49 3.54 7.17
N SER A 67 -7.18 3.55 7.41
CA SER A 67 -6.55 3.00 8.63
C SER A 67 -6.97 1.55 8.92
N PRO A 68 -6.67 0.61 8.01
CA PRO A 68 -7.10 -0.78 8.15
C PRO A 68 -6.41 -1.46 9.34
N GLU A 69 -7.13 -2.35 10.04
CA GLU A 69 -6.58 -3.25 11.05
C GLU A 69 -5.95 -4.50 10.42
N PHE A 70 -6.29 -4.80 9.17
CA PHE A 70 -5.76 -5.93 8.41
C PHE A 70 -5.56 -5.55 6.95
N LEU A 71 -4.38 -5.86 6.39
CA LEU A 71 -4.01 -5.53 5.03
C LEU A 71 -3.49 -6.77 4.28
N ILE A 72 -4.08 -7.03 3.11
CA ILE A 72 -3.59 -8.06 2.19
C ILE A 72 -2.72 -7.39 1.13
N LEU A 73 -1.46 -7.83 1.04
CA LEU A 73 -0.45 -7.32 0.14
C LEU A 73 -0.10 -8.41 -0.89
N ASP A 74 -0.76 -8.39 -2.03
CA ASP A 74 -0.55 -9.35 -3.11
C ASP A 74 0.43 -8.78 -4.14
N GLU A 75 1.66 -9.33 -4.17
CA GLU A 75 2.74 -8.93 -5.08
C GLU A 75 2.96 -7.39 -5.13
N VAL A 76 2.88 -6.73 -3.98
CA VAL A 76 2.83 -5.25 -3.89
C VAL A 76 4.07 -4.56 -4.47
N THR A 77 5.20 -5.25 -4.57
CA THR A 77 6.47 -4.75 -5.11
C THR A 77 6.80 -5.27 -6.51
N ALA A 78 6.00 -6.20 -7.05
CA ALA A 78 6.29 -6.81 -8.35
C ALA A 78 6.37 -5.76 -9.48
N GLY A 79 7.45 -5.80 -10.28
CA GLY A 79 7.68 -4.86 -11.39
C GLY A 79 8.01 -3.42 -10.97
N LEU A 80 8.31 -3.17 -9.69
CA LEU A 80 8.94 -1.93 -9.25
C LEU A 80 10.47 -2.02 -9.43
N ASP A 81 11.10 -0.87 -9.68
CA ASP A 81 12.55 -0.74 -9.54
C ASP A 81 12.97 -0.81 -8.06
N LEU A 82 14.28 -0.98 -7.82
CA LEU A 82 14.82 -1.15 -6.48
C LEU A 82 14.49 0.01 -5.53
N ILE A 83 14.55 1.25 -6.02
CA ILE A 83 14.29 2.45 -5.22
C ILE A 83 12.82 2.50 -4.83
N SER A 84 11.93 2.24 -5.77
CA SER A 84 10.47 2.21 -5.53
C SER A 84 10.08 1.06 -4.60
N THR A 85 10.71 -0.10 -4.75
CA THR A 85 10.53 -1.25 -3.84
C THR A 85 10.90 -0.88 -2.41
N GLU A 86 12.09 -0.32 -2.23
CA GLU A 86 12.57 0.10 -0.90
C GLU A 86 11.64 1.14 -0.26
N ALA A 87 11.17 2.13 -1.02
CA ALA A 87 10.23 3.13 -0.51
C ALA A 87 8.90 2.51 -0.05
N VAL A 88 8.38 1.52 -0.77
CA VAL A 88 7.16 0.79 -0.38
C VAL A 88 7.39 -0.02 0.90
N LEU A 89 8.52 -0.72 1.02
CA LEU A 89 8.82 -1.52 2.20
C LEU A 89 8.99 -0.65 3.45
N GLN A 90 9.73 0.45 3.36
CA GLN A 90 9.89 1.41 4.46
C GLN A 90 8.55 2.03 4.89
N LEU A 91 7.68 2.33 3.94
CA LEU A 91 6.34 2.81 4.25
C LEU A 91 5.54 1.78 5.05
N LEU A 92 5.55 0.52 4.63
CA LEU A 92 4.82 -0.57 5.31
C LEU A 92 5.38 -0.83 6.71
N GLU A 93 6.71 -0.86 6.87
CA GLU A 93 7.36 -1.00 8.18
C GLU A 93 6.99 0.14 9.13
N LYS A 94 7.03 1.38 8.62
CA LYS A 94 6.63 2.56 9.39
C LYS A 94 5.16 2.51 9.77
N TYR A 95 4.30 2.12 8.83
CA TYR A 95 2.87 2.01 9.08
C TYR A 95 2.55 0.97 10.15
N GLU A 96 3.19 -0.20 10.11
CA GLU A 96 3.08 -1.25 11.14
C GLU A 96 3.49 -0.75 12.53
N GLN A 97 4.57 0.04 12.62
CA GLN A 97 5.05 0.61 13.89
C GLN A 97 4.12 1.68 14.47
N GLU A 98 3.44 2.42 13.61
CA GLU A 98 2.56 3.54 14.02
C GLU A 98 1.09 3.12 14.20
N HIS A 99 0.70 1.96 13.65
CA HIS A 99 -0.68 1.48 13.65
C HIS A 99 -0.74 -0.01 13.99
N ASP A 100 -1.76 -0.40 14.72
CA ASP A 100 -2.04 -1.83 15.02
C ASP A 100 -2.69 -2.49 13.78
N CYS A 101 -1.86 -2.85 12.79
CA CYS A 101 -2.30 -3.41 11.52
C CYS A 101 -1.57 -4.72 11.22
N ALA A 102 -2.32 -5.81 11.08
CA ALA A 102 -1.76 -7.10 10.68
C ALA A 102 -1.63 -7.21 9.15
N TYR A 103 -0.54 -7.83 8.67
CA TYR A 103 -0.30 -8.03 7.24
C TYR A 103 -0.42 -9.50 6.84
N LEU A 104 -1.08 -9.75 5.72
CA LEU A 104 -0.96 -10.97 4.93
C LEU A 104 -0.22 -10.63 3.63
N VAL A 105 1.03 -11.05 3.54
CA VAL A 105 1.88 -10.79 2.37
C VAL A 105 1.92 -12.03 1.47
N ILE A 106 1.57 -11.85 0.22
CA ILE A 106 1.70 -12.87 -0.83
C ILE A 106 2.82 -12.41 -1.75
N THR A 107 3.90 -13.18 -1.83
CA THR A 107 5.06 -12.86 -2.66
C THR A 107 5.87 -14.11 -2.98
N HIS A 108 6.59 -14.09 -4.08
CA HIS A 108 7.62 -15.08 -4.41
C HIS A 108 9.02 -14.67 -3.93
N ASP A 109 9.17 -13.46 -3.39
CA ASP A 109 10.44 -12.94 -2.88
C ASP A 109 10.57 -13.17 -1.37
N LEU A 110 11.46 -14.11 -1.01
CA LEU A 110 11.71 -14.44 0.40
C LEU A 110 12.34 -13.30 1.20
N GLN A 111 13.06 -12.37 0.56
CA GLN A 111 13.65 -11.22 1.25
C GLN A 111 12.54 -10.27 1.72
N ILE A 112 11.55 -10.02 0.86
CA ILE A 112 10.38 -9.21 1.20
C ILE A 112 9.56 -9.87 2.31
N ALA A 113 9.27 -11.18 2.16
CA ALA A 113 8.54 -11.93 3.16
C ALA A 113 9.25 -11.90 4.53
N SER A 114 10.58 -12.12 4.56
CA SER A 114 11.36 -12.10 5.80
C SER A 114 11.46 -10.72 6.44
N ARG A 115 11.31 -9.67 5.65
CA ARG A 115 11.38 -8.29 6.13
C ARG A 115 10.07 -7.83 6.77
N LEU A 116 8.92 -8.21 6.18
CA LEU A 116 7.60 -7.75 6.59
C LEU A 116 6.83 -8.73 7.49
N CYS A 117 7.24 -10.01 7.57
CA CYS A 117 6.45 -11.03 8.23
C CYS A 117 7.23 -11.74 9.33
N GLU A 118 6.56 -12.02 10.44
CA GLU A 118 7.10 -12.84 11.53
C GLU A 118 7.02 -14.34 11.21
N VAL A 119 6.01 -14.75 10.44
CA VAL A 119 5.75 -16.16 10.08
C VAL A 119 5.63 -16.29 8.58
N ILE A 120 6.39 -17.23 8.01
CA ILE A 120 6.41 -17.50 6.57
C ILE A 120 5.91 -18.91 6.31
N TYR A 121 4.93 -19.02 5.42
CA TYR A 121 4.46 -20.28 4.86
C TYR A 121 4.85 -20.38 3.39
N GLU A 122 5.38 -21.52 3.00
CA GLU A 122 5.65 -21.86 1.61
C GLU A 122 4.57 -22.79 1.08
N ILE A 123 4.11 -22.53 -0.13
CA ILE A 123 3.11 -23.36 -0.80
C ILE A 123 3.76 -24.00 -2.04
N GLU A 124 3.93 -25.31 -2.02
CA GLU A 124 4.44 -26.08 -3.14
C GLU A 124 3.53 -27.28 -3.42
N HIS A 125 3.13 -27.47 -4.69
CA HIS A 125 2.29 -28.58 -5.12
C HIS A 125 1.04 -28.81 -4.26
N GLY A 126 0.40 -27.71 -3.82
CA GLY A 126 -0.79 -27.74 -2.97
C GLY A 126 -0.54 -28.12 -1.50
N LYS A 127 0.72 -28.19 -1.07
CA LYS A 127 1.11 -28.43 0.33
C LYS A 127 1.67 -27.16 0.95
N ILE A 128 1.32 -26.94 2.20
CA ILE A 128 1.79 -25.79 3.00
C ILE A 128 2.84 -26.27 3.97
N THR A 129 3.99 -25.60 3.99
CA THR A 129 5.08 -25.85 4.93
C THR A 129 5.45 -24.55 5.65
N LYS A 130 5.53 -24.58 6.99
CA LYS A 130 6.00 -23.44 7.77
C LYS A 130 7.52 -23.34 7.68
N LYS A 131 8.07 -22.21 7.19
CA LYS A 131 9.51 -22.07 6.92
C LYS A 131 10.28 -21.27 7.97
N ALA A 132 9.76 -20.18 8.45
CA ALA A 132 10.47 -19.31 9.38
C ALA A 132 9.53 -18.63 10.37
N VAL A 133 10.10 -18.30 11.51
CA VAL A 133 9.54 -17.41 12.51
C VAL A 133 10.64 -16.40 12.83
N ARG A 134 10.37 -15.13 12.71
CA ARG A 134 11.28 -14.03 13.04
C ARG A 134 11.41 -13.91 14.55
#